data_30957f00d75efc031a4478a9b2793a45
#
_entry.id   30957f00d75efc031a4478a9b2793a45
#
_cell.length_a   1.000
_cell.length_b   1.000
_cell.length_c   1.000
_cell.angle_alpha   90.00
_cell.angle_beta   90.00
_cell.angle_gamma   90.00
#
_symmetry.space_group_name_H-M   'P 1'
#
loop_
_entity.id
_entity.type
_entity.pdbx_description
1 polymer ?
#
loop_
_entity_poly.entity_id
_entity_poly.type
_entity_poly.pdbx_seq_one_letter_code
_entity_poly.pdbx_strand_id
1 'polypeptide(L)'
;MKKRVLWIPAGILMALAMPGFNLHFFVWIGFAFFLRSLDRGEERLSVSVLLRNTFKGLGFGLIFFGISLYWFLPTFAHYVPEVLQSFPPFMGVIVFILLILVEALFYGLFAFVYTLFQRRIAHRPVFFCLFAGLLLFVTEWLRGIGPMGFPGYRFSDGLVNMGGLSQIAAFGGTETLVVLIGVVNAAFYQLVSARPSYAPIKRPRVLAAVLLLSLYAIDSIAQIALPPVYPENGETRSIAGMQTMVSSEKKYSFSETEFIEEFAGSLQLLASARGKPDFIAFPEAHFMYDILWRSRTAEALEKFSAEKDVVFVVPHLAQMSEEEFYNAVRIVTPESGVSETFYGKRHLNPFVETLPFEKIFGMFGFIKFSNYFTPGPVAQTFEIGGKRYAFPVCFESFYSEVFEDFLNQKAEAFLVLTNDAWFTSSIALEQHFAQVRFRALETGKWVGQVSNNGITGVSDPFGRVVARIPAFERDLGVFLIGFSDHTRPLTFLDYRPLCLSGYGIAFLLLAAIALTAKRKTEKPQGS
;
A
#
# COMPACT_ATOMS: atom_id res chain seq x y z
N MET A 1 7.72 -5.09 -33.14
CA MET A 1 7.86 -6.19 -32.17
C MET A 1 6.78 -7.23 -32.41
N LYS A 2 7.10 -8.54 -32.42
CA LYS A 2 6.09 -9.59 -32.62
C LYS A 2 5.08 -9.55 -31.46
N LYS A 3 3.77 -9.53 -31.76
CA LYS A 3 2.64 -9.49 -30.81
C LYS A 3 2.81 -10.47 -29.63
N ARG A 4 3.47 -11.62 -29.86
CA ARG A 4 3.61 -12.72 -28.87
C ARG A 4 4.46 -12.37 -27.65
N VAL A 5 5.32 -11.36 -27.70
CA VAL A 5 6.27 -10.99 -26.63
C VAL A 5 5.97 -9.65 -25.95
N LEU A 6 4.83 -9.01 -26.28
CA LEU A 6 4.47 -7.70 -25.74
C LEU A 6 4.18 -7.69 -24.24
N TRP A 7 3.96 -8.86 -23.62
CA TRP A 7 3.81 -9.01 -22.17
C TRP A 7 5.10 -8.66 -21.41
N ILE A 8 6.27 -8.83 -22.03
CA ILE A 8 7.55 -8.47 -21.41
C ILE A 8 7.66 -6.95 -21.20
N PRO A 9 7.63 -6.09 -22.27
CA PRO A 9 7.66 -4.64 -22.05
C PRO A 9 6.45 -4.14 -21.26
N ALA A 10 5.30 -4.81 -21.31
CA ALA A 10 4.16 -4.44 -20.49
C ALA A 10 4.47 -4.53 -18.99
N GLY A 11 5.06 -5.65 -18.53
CA GLY A 11 5.48 -5.81 -17.13
C GLY A 11 6.52 -4.78 -16.71
N ILE A 12 7.50 -4.50 -17.58
CA ILE A 12 8.51 -3.46 -17.32
C ILE A 12 7.88 -2.08 -17.19
N LEU A 13 7.03 -1.68 -18.15
CA LEU A 13 6.39 -0.36 -18.16
C LEU A 13 5.50 -0.16 -16.92
N MET A 14 4.72 -1.19 -16.55
CA MET A 14 3.88 -1.11 -15.36
C MET A 14 4.72 -1.01 -14.07
N ALA A 15 5.84 -1.73 -13.98
CA ALA A 15 6.74 -1.63 -12.84
C ALA A 15 7.38 -0.23 -12.72
N LEU A 16 7.82 0.33 -13.85
CA LEU A 16 8.40 1.68 -13.89
C LEU A 16 7.39 2.79 -13.58
N ALA A 17 6.08 2.49 -13.65
CA ALA A 17 5.04 3.42 -13.24
C ALA A 17 4.88 3.53 -11.71
N MET A 18 5.42 2.58 -10.94
CA MET A 18 5.26 2.54 -9.49
C MET A 18 6.02 3.69 -8.80
N PRO A 19 5.61 4.07 -7.57
CA PRO A 19 6.30 5.07 -6.75
C PRO A 19 7.79 4.72 -6.61
N GLY A 20 8.62 5.74 -6.53
CA GLY A 20 10.07 5.61 -6.52
C GLY A 20 10.71 5.57 -7.91
N PHE A 21 10.12 4.86 -8.88
CA PHE A 21 10.50 4.98 -10.31
C PHE A 21 9.87 6.21 -10.96
N ASN A 22 8.66 6.58 -10.56
CA ASN A 22 7.95 7.81 -10.91
C ASN A 22 7.66 8.05 -12.41
N LEU A 23 7.71 7.01 -13.24
CA LEU A 23 7.30 7.08 -14.64
C LEU A 23 5.79 6.78 -14.81
N HIS A 24 4.98 7.46 -14.00
CA HIS A 24 3.55 7.22 -13.80
C HIS A 24 2.71 7.24 -15.10
N PHE A 25 3.16 7.91 -16.16
CA PHE A 25 2.43 7.92 -17.42
C PHE A 25 2.29 6.52 -18.05
N PHE A 26 3.19 5.59 -17.73
CA PHE A 26 3.13 4.21 -18.21
C PHE A 26 1.93 3.44 -17.66
N VAL A 27 1.36 3.86 -16.53
CA VAL A 27 0.16 3.21 -15.99
C VAL A 27 -1.01 3.24 -16.98
N TRP A 28 -1.08 4.27 -17.83
CA TRP A 28 -2.16 4.47 -18.79
C TRP A 28 -2.04 3.66 -20.09
N ILE A 29 -0.84 3.14 -20.38
CA ILE A 29 -0.57 2.46 -21.65
C ILE A 29 0.11 1.10 -21.47
N GLY A 30 0.82 0.87 -20.35
CA GLY A 30 1.61 -0.35 -20.16
C GLY A 30 0.77 -1.62 -20.18
N PHE A 31 -0.37 -1.61 -19.52
CA PHE A 31 -1.28 -2.76 -19.49
C PHE A 31 -1.97 -3.02 -20.84
N ALA A 32 -2.11 -2.02 -21.69
CA ALA A 32 -2.64 -2.20 -23.06
C ALA A 32 -1.73 -3.10 -23.92
N PHE A 33 -0.40 -3.05 -23.73
CA PHE A 33 0.52 -3.99 -24.38
C PHE A 33 0.31 -5.41 -23.89
N PHE A 34 0.00 -5.59 -22.61
CA PHE A 34 -0.35 -6.90 -22.06
C PHE A 34 -1.64 -7.43 -22.70
N LEU A 35 -2.73 -6.65 -22.71
CA LEU A 35 -3.98 -7.02 -23.37
C LEU A 35 -3.76 -7.39 -24.86
N ARG A 36 -2.90 -6.62 -25.55
CA ARG A 36 -2.51 -6.89 -26.92
C ARG A 36 -1.79 -8.23 -27.08
N SER A 37 -0.95 -8.61 -26.13
CA SER A 37 -0.22 -9.88 -26.15
C SER A 37 -1.15 -11.09 -26.02
N LEU A 38 -2.26 -10.92 -25.30
CA LEU A 38 -3.27 -11.95 -25.05
C LEU A 38 -4.28 -12.09 -26.20
N ASP A 39 -4.31 -11.14 -27.15
CA ASP A 39 -5.26 -11.15 -28.25
C ASP A 39 -5.04 -12.39 -29.15
N ARG A 40 -6.06 -13.24 -29.21
CA ARG A 40 -6.06 -14.49 -29.97
C ARG A 40 -6.08 -14.30 -31.49
N GLY A 41 -6.49 -13.13 -31.95
CA GLY A 41 -6.74 -12.96 -33.36
C GLY A 41 -7.90 -13.83 -33.83
N GLU A 42 -7.67 -14.65 -34.87
CA GLU A 42 -8.65 -15.59 -35.44
C GLU A 42 -8.52 -17.01 -34.84
N GLU A 43 -7.50 -17.25 -33.97
CA GLU A 43 -7.29 -18.56 -33.36
C GLU A 43 -8.55 -19.01 -32.57
N ARG A 44 -8.99 -20.26 -32.82
CA ARG A 44 -10.07 -20.87 -32.03
C ARG A 44 -9.63 -21.07 -30.58
N LEU A 45 -10.59 -21.00 -29.66
CA LEU A 45 -10.33 -21.29 -28.26
C LEU A 45 -9.98 -22.78 -28.12
N SER A 46 -8.81 -23.04 -27.58
CA SER A 46 -8.32 -24.39 -27.27
C SER A 46 -7.55 -24.36 -25.95
N VAL A 47 -7.32 -25.51 -25.35
CA VAL A 47 -6.50 -25.64 -24.11
C VAL A 47 -5.11 -25.05 -24.34
N SER A 48 -4.49 -25.31 -25.48
CA SER A 48 -3.16 -24.76 -25.82
C SER A 48 -3.16 -23.22 -25.85
N VAL A 49 -4.21 -22.58 -26.38
CA VAL A 49 -4.34 -21.12 -26.39
C VAL A 49 -4.53 -20.57 -24.97
N LEU A 50 -5.35 -21.23 -24.16
CA LEU A 50 -5.57 -20.86 -22.76
C LEU A 50 -4.28 -20.95 -21.97
N LEU A 51 -3.60 -22.08 -22.00
CA LEU A 51 -2.33 -22.29 -21.30
C LEU A 51 -1.27 -21.27 -21.75
N ARG A 52 -1.09 -21.08 -23.05
CA ARG A 52 -0.15 -20.09 -23.59
C ARG A 52 -0.40 -18.68 -23.07
N ASN A 53 -1.64 -18.25 -23.00
CA ASN A 53 -1.98 -16.93 -22.51
C ASN A 53 -1.88 -16.83 -20.97
N THR A 54 -2.24 -17.90 -20.23
CA THR A 54 -1.99 -18.00 -18.80
C THR A 54 -0.51 -17.86 -18.47
N PHE A 55 0.37 -18.55 -19.21
CA PHE A 55 1.81 -18.40 -19.02
C PHE A 55 2.34 -16.99 -19.37
N LYS A 56 1.73 -16.28 -20.33
CA LYS A 56 2.06 -14.87 -20.55
C LYS A 56 1.61 -13.99 -19.38
N GLY A 57 0.46 -14.28 -18.78
CA GLY A 57 0.00 -13.60 -17.58
C GLY A 57 0.94 -13.81 -16.41
N LEU A 58 1.33 -15.06 -16.17
CA LEU A 58 2.32 -15.40 -15.16
C LEU A 58 3.66 -14.67 -15.42
N GLY A 59 4.16 -14.71 -16.67
CA GLY A 59 5.40 -14.03 -17.05
C GLY A 59 5.32 -12.51 -16.90
N PHE A 60 4.17 -11.89 -17.23
CA PHE A 60 3.91 -10.47 -16.99
C PHE A 60 4.01 -10.15 -15.49
N GLY A 61 3.33 -10.92 -14.62
CA GLY A 61 3.37 -10.75 -13.19
C GLY A 61 4.77 -10.92 -12.60
N LEU A 62 5.52 -11.95 -13.03
CA LEU A 62 6.90 -12.17 -12.60
C LEU A 62 7.81 -10.98 -12.93
N ILE A 63 7.67 -10.38 -14.11
CA ILE A 63 8.45 -9.19 -14.50
C ILE A 63 8.00 -7.99 -13.67
N PHE A 64 6.69 -7.77 -13.58
CA PHE A 64 6.14 -6.63 -12.83
C PHE A 64 6.58 -6.65 -11.37
N PHE A 65 6.35 -7.75 -10.65
CA PHE A 65 6.73 -7.87 -9.24
C PHE A 65 8.24 -8.03 -9.05
N GLY A 66 8.92 -8.74 -9.95
CA GLY A 66 10.38 -8.86 -9.89
C GLY A 66 11.10 -7.51 -9.95
N ILE A 67 10.58 -6.56 -10.74
CA ILE A 67 11.11 -5.20 -10.81
C ILE A 67 10.58 -4.32 -9.67
N SER A 68 9.27 -4.33 -9.41
CA SER A 68 8.68 -3.47 -8.38
C SER A 68 9.15 -3.81 -6.97
N LEU A 69 9.43 -5.09 -6.69
CA LEU A 69 9.83 -5.61 -5.39
C LEU A 69 11.31 -6.05 -5.33
N TYR A 70 12.15 -5.66 -6.29
CA TYR A 70 13.55 -6.13 -6.34
C TYR A 70 14.31 -5.91 -5.03
N TRP A 71 13.93 -4.89 -4.28
CA TRP A 71 14.54 -4.51 -3.01
C TRP A 71 14.22 -5.49 -1.85
N PHE A 72 13.20 -6.35 -1.99
CA PHE A 72 12.98 -7.45 -1.06
C PHE A 72 14.11 -8.49 -1.11
N LEU A 73 14.76 -8.65 -2.26
CA LEU A 73 15.83 -9.64 -2.40
C LEU A 73 16.99 -9.40 -1.44
N PRO A 74 17.64 -8.21 -1.38
CA PRO A 74 18.65 -7.96 -0.36
C PRO A 74 18.11 -8.03 1.07
N THR A 75 16.86 -7.62 1.32
CA THR A 75 16.25 -7.71 2.64
C THR A 75 16.20 -9.17 3.12
N PHE A 76 15.63 -10.08 2.35
CA PHE A 76 15.48 -11.47 2.73
C PHE A 76 16.76 -12.30 2.60
N ALA A 77 17.64 -11.98 1.66
CA ALA A 77 18.86 -12.76 1.43
C ALA A 77 20.05 -12.28 2.28
N HIS A 78 19.99 -11.11 2.87
CA HIS A 78 21.11 -10.52 3.60
C HIS A 78 20.69 -10.02 4.98
N TYR A 79 19.82 -9.00 5.08
CA TYR A 79 19.49 -8.37 6.37
C TYR A 79 18.73 -9.27 7.34
N VAL A 80 17.72 -10.00 6.87
CA VAL A 80 16.95 -10.91 7.74
C VAL A 80 17.82 -12.04 8.30
N PRO A 81 18.69 -12.71 7.48
CA PRO A 81 19.62 -13.71 8.00
C PRO A 81 20.64 -13.16 9.01
N GLU A 82 21.14 -11.95 8.81
CA GLU A 82 22.09 -11.32 9.75
C GLU A 82 21.46 -11.07 11.11
N VAL A 83 20.24 -10.56 11.12
CA VAL A 83 19.54 -10.21 12.35
C VAL A 83 18.99 -11.43 13.07
N LEU A 84 18.36 -12.36 12.37
CA LEU A 84 17.69 -13.51 12.98
C LEU A 84 18.60 -14.73 13.19
N GLN A 85 19.80 -14.76 12.59
CA GLN A 85 20.83 -15.83 12.69
C GLN A 85 20.35 -17.27 12.45
N SER A 86 19.04 -17.49 12.36
CA SER A 86 18.38 -18.78 12.15
C SER A 86 17.89 -19.00 10.72
N PHE A 87 18.08 -18.02 9.86
CA PHE A 87 17.56 -18.00 8.51
C PHE A 87 18.70 -17.90 7.48
N PRO A 88 19.07 -19.01 6.80
CA PRO A 88 20.22 -18.99 5.90
C PRO A 88 19.93 -18.11 4.65
N PRO A 89 20.94 -17.40 4.10
CA PRO A 89 20.78 -16.46 2.99
C PRO A 89 20.06 -17.00 1.76
N PHE A 90 20.33 -18.26 1.37
CA PHE A 90 19.67 -18.89 0.22
C PHE A 90 18.15 -19.03 0.39
N MET A 91 17.67 -19.18 1.64
CA MET A 91 16.23 -19.23 1.94
C MET A 91 15.55 -17.89 1.62
N GLY A 92 16.24 -16.77 1.84
CA GLY A 92 15.74 -15.46 1.46
C GLY A 92 15.51 -15.32 -0.04
N VAL A 93 16.40 -15.87 -0.85
CA VAL A 93 16.20 -15.94 -2.32
C VAL A 93 14.95 -16.78 -2.67
N ILE A 94 14.79 -17.92 -2.01
CA ILE A 94 13.60 -18.78 -2.21
C ILE A 94 12.32 -18.05 -1.81
N VAL A 95 12.30 -17.39 -0.65
CA VAL A 95 11.14 -16.60 -0.18
C VAL A 95 10.79 -15.50 -1.17
N PHE A 96 11.78 -14.77 -1.68
CA PHE A 96 11.56 -13.76 -2.70
C PHE A 96 10.95 -14.35 -3.99
N ILE A 97 11.51 -15.46 -4.49
CA ILE A 97 10.98 -16.13 -5.69
C ILE A 97 9.54 -16.61 -5.45
N LEU A 98 9.25 -17.19 -4.30
CA LEU A 98 7.90 -17.65 -3.96
C LEU A 98 6.93 -16.47 -3.86
N LEU A 99 7.34 -15.35 -3.25
CA LEU A 99 6.53 -14.14 -3.16
C LEU A 99 6.12 -13.66 -4.55
N ILE A 100 7.09 -13.39 -5.44
CA ILE A 100 6.77 -12.90 -6.78
C ILE A 100 6.00 -13.92 -7.62
N LEU A 101 6.19 -15.22 -7.39
CA LEU A 101 5.45 -16.28 -8.08
C LEU A 101 3.97 -16.31 -7.64
N VAL A 102 3.71 -16.25 -6.33
CA VAL A 102 2.34 -16.20 -5.78
C VAL A 102 1.60 -14.99 -6.33
N GLU A 103 2.23 -13.82 -6.28
CA GLU A 103 1.66 -12.59 -6.81
C GLU A 103 1.39 -12.67 -8.34
N ALA A 104 2.30 -13.29 -9.08
CA ALA A 104 2.18 -13.47 -10.53
C ALA A 104 1.05 -14.43 -10.94
N LEU A 105 0.68 -15.40 -10.08
CA LEU A 105 -0.42 -16.34 -10.35
C LEU A 105 -1.74 -15.62 -10.62
N PHE A 106 -2.01 -14.51 -9.95
CA PHE A 106 -3.22 -13.72 -10.15
C PHE A 106 -3.30 -13.11 -11.54
N TYR A 107 -2.18 -12.70 -12.13
CA TYR A 107 -2.14 -12.24 -13.52
C TYR A 107 -2.20 -13.39 -14.53
N GLY A 108 -1.76 -14.58 -14.14
CA GLY A 108 -2.06 -15.82 -14.87
C GLY A 108 -3.55 -16.08 -14.93
N LEU A 109 -4.25 -15.95 -13.79
CA LEU A 109 -5.71 -16.07 -13.69
C LEU A 109 -6.43 -14.97 -14.50
N PHE A 110 -5.99 -13.71 -14.41
CA PHE A 110 -6.49 -12.62 -15.27
C PHE A 110 -6.42 -13.04 -16.75
N ALA A 111 -5.25 -13.47 -17.21
CA ALA A 111 -5.03 -13.83 -18.59
C ALA A 111 -5.89 -15.03 -19.04
N PHE A 112 -6.10 -15.99 -18.16
CA PHE A 112 -6.98 -17.14 -18.39
C PHE A 112 -8.43 -16.66 -18.60
N VAL A 113 -8.99 -15.92 -17.64
CA VAL A 113 -10.37 -15.41 -17.70
C VAL A 113 -10.56 -14.47 -18.88
N TYR A 114 -9.65 -13.51 -19.08
CA TYR A 114 -9.70 -12.60 -20.22
C TYR A 114 -9.70 -13.36 -21.56
N THR A 115 -8.89 -14.40 -21.70
CA THR A 115 -8.82 -15.22 -22.93
C THR A 115 -10.13 -15.97 -23.21
N LEU A 116 -10.86 -16.41 -22.19
CA LEU A 116 -12.18 -17.04 -22.35
C LEU A 116 -13.20 -16.07 -22.95
N PHE A 117 -13.22 -14.83 -22.47
CA PHE A 117 -14.29 -13.88 -22.75
C PHE A 117 -13.99 -12.90 -23.91
N GLN A 118 -12.72 -12.58 -24.20
CA GLN A 118 -12.33 -11.49 -25.09
C GLN A 118 -13.07 -11.47 -26.43
N ARG A 119 -13.32 -12.59 -27.08
CA ARG A 119 -14.02 -12.63 -28.37
C ARG A 119 -15.53 -12.46 -28.26
N ARG A 120 -16.12 -12.84 -27.14
CA ARG A 120 -17.56 -12.69 -26.91
C ARG A 120 -17.95 -11.24 -26.71
N ILE A 121 -17.04 -10.45 -26.13
CA ILE A 121 -17.26 -9.05 -25.77
C ILE A 121 -16.61 -8.05 -26.73
N ALA A 122 -15.71 -8.51 -27.58
CA ALA A 122 -14.90 -7.65 -28.44
C ALA A 122 -15.70 -6.76 -29.40
N HIS A 123 -16.91 -7.18 -29.80
CA HIS A 123 -17.79 -6.40 -30.68
C HIS A 123 -18.59 -5.29 -29.97
N ARG A 124 -18.43 -5.19 -28.61
CA ARG A 124 -19.08 -4.18 -27.76
C ARG A 124 -18.00 -3.38 -27.05
N PRO A 125 -17.49 -2.29 -27.63
CA PRO A 125 -16.28 -1.62 -27.15
C PRO A 125 -16.38 -1.13 -25.71
N VAL A 126 -17.49 -0.51 -25.31
CA VAL A 126 -17.69 -0.05 -23.93
C VAL A 126 -17.74 -1.22 -22.95
N PHE A 127 -18.50 -2.26 -23.30
CA PHE A 127 -18.60 -3.47 -22.49
C PHE A 127 -17.24 -4.17 -22.32
N PHE A 128 -16.43 -4.19 -23.37
CA PHE A 128 -15.06 -4.72 -23.34
C PHE A 128 -14.18 -3.94 -22.35
N CYS A 129 -14.22 -2.62 -22.38
CA CYS A 129 -13.44 -1.78 -21.48
C CYS A 129 -13.87 -1.99 -20.02
N LEU A 130 -15.18 -1.97 -19.74
CA LEU A 130 -15.70 -2.20 -18.40
C LEU A 130 -15.34 -3.60 -17.87
N PHE A 131 -15.48 -4.63 -18.71
CA PHE A 131 -15.10 -5.99 -18.34
C PHE A 131 -13.61 -6.09 -18.00
N ALA A 132 -12.73 -5.49 -18.80
CA ALA A 132 -11.29 -5.51 -18.54
C ALA A 132 -10.92 -4.77 -17.24
N GLY A 133 -11.55 -3.62 -16.97
CA GLY A 133 -11.35 -2.86 -15.74
C GLY A 133 -11.84 -3.61 -14.50
N LEU A 134 -13.04 -4.19 -14.55
CA LEU A 134 -13.58 -4.96 -13.42
C LEU A 134 -12.84 -6.29 -13.21
N LEU A 135 -12.39 -6.95 -14.27
CA LEU A 135 -11.55 -8.14 -14.14
C LEU A 135 -10.20 -7.80 -13.49
N LEU A 136 -9.62 -6.64 -13.83
CA LEU A 136 -8.39 -6.17 -13.20
C LEU A 136 -8.63 -5.88 -11.71
N PHE A 137 -9.74 -5.21 -11.35
CA PHE A 137 -10.13 -5.01 -9.96
C PHE A 137 -10.24 -6.34 -9.21
N VAL A 138 -10.98 -7.33 -9.75
CA VAL A 138 -11.12 -8.65 -9.10
C VAL A 138 -9.75 -9.30 -8.90
N THR A 139 -8.85 -9.19 -9.87
CA THR A 139 -7.49 -9.72 -9.78
C THR A 139 -6.70 -9.08 -8.64
N GLU A 140 -6.69 -7.75 -8.57
CA GLU A 140 -5.97 -7.00 -7.56
C GLU A 140 -6.59 -7.14 -6.15
N TRP A 141 -7.91 -7.28 -6.08
CA TRP A 141 -8.62 -7.51 -4.83
C TRP A 141 -8.33 -8.90 -4.26
N LEU A 142 -8.41 -9.95 -5.09
CA LEU A 142 -8.11 -11.34 -4.68
C LEU A 142 -6.68 -11.47 -4.16
N ARG A 143 -5.74 -10.72 -4.68
CA ARG A 143 -4.34 -10.67 -4.24
C ARG A 143 -4.18 -10.21 -2.78
N GLY A 144 -5.07 -9.33 -2.33
CA GLY A 144 -5.06 -8.78 -0.97
C GLY A 144 -5.79 -9.61 0.08
N ILE A 145 -6.37 -10.78 -0.28
CA ILE A 145 -7.21 -11.57 0.64
C ILE A 145 -6.46 -12.74 1.24
N GLY A 146 -6.78 -13.02 2.50
CA GLY A 146 -6.34 -14.21 3.22
C GLY A 146 -5.00 -14.05 3.93
N PRO A 147 -4.51 -15.11 4.61
CA PRO A 147 -3.34 -15.04 5.49
C PRO A 147 -2.01 -14.73 4.77
N MET A 148 -1.97 -14.87 3.46
CA MET A 148 -0.84 -14.50 2.59
C MET A 148 -1.20 -13.34 1.67
N GLY A 149 -2.34 -12.69 1.87
CA GLY A 149 -2.77 -11.57 1.06
C GLY A 149 -1.81 -10.41 1.17
N PHE A 150 -1.38 -9.88 0.02
CA PHE A 150 -0.49 -8.74 -0.06
C PHE A 150 -1.17 -7.61 -0.87
N PRO A 151 -1.86 -6.67 -0.21
CA PRO A 151 -2.63 -5.63 -0.90
C PRO A 151 -1.77 -4.50 -1.48
N GLY A 152 -0.47 -4.50 -1.24
CA GLY A 152 0.45 -3.50 -1.77
C GLY A 152 0.75 -3.66 -3.26
N TYR A 153 1.36 -2.63 -3.86
CA TYR A 153 1.83 -2.61 -5.25
C TYR A 153 0.71 -2.85 -6.27
N ARG A 154 -0.45 -2.25 -6.00
CA ARG A 154 -1.54 -2.16 -6.96
C ARG A 154 -1.19 -1.18 -8.08
N PHE A 155 -1.80 -1.34 -9.23
CA PHE A 155 -1.58 -0.38 -10.32
C PHE A 155 -2.01 1.05 -9.95
N SER A 156 -2.97 1.18 -9.02
CA SER A 156 -3.36 2.48 -8.44
C SER A 156 -2.19 3.23 -7.81
N ASP A 157 -1.19 2.54 -7.27
CA ASP A 157 -0.05 3.17 -6.60
C ASP A 157 0.74 4.06 -7.57
N GLY A 158 0.78 3.70 -8.87
CA GLY A 158 1.35 4.52 -9.91
C GLY A 158 0.67 5.88 -10.12
N LEU A 159 -0.53 6.09 -9.55
CA LEU A 159 -1.28 7.35 -9.64
C LEU A 159 -1.10 8.27 -8.42
N VAL A 160 -0.35 7.88 -7.42
CA VAL A 160 -0.19 8.66 -6.18
C VAL A 160 0.32 10.09 -6.44
N ASN A 161 1.13 10.28 -7.49
CA ASN A 161 1.67 11.58 -7.90
C ASN A 161 0.77 12.33 -8.90
N MET A 162 -0.34 11.73 -9.33
CA MET A 162 -1.40 12.39 -10.09
C MET A 162 -2.47 12.90 -9.13
N GLY A 163 -2.16 14.02 -8.44
CA GLY A 163 -2.90 14.50 -7.27
C GLY A 163 -4.38 14.83 -7.54
N GLY A 164 -4.74 15.18 -8.76
CA GLY A 164 -6.13 15.42 -9.17
C GLY A 164 -6.90 14.12 -9.39
N LEU A 165 -6.34 13.18 -10.16
CA LEU A 165 -6.99 11.89 -10.43
C LEU A 165 -6.98 10.98 -9.21
N SER A 166 -5.97 11.06 -8.35
CA SER A 166 -5.94 10.29 -7.11
C SER A 166 -7.11 10.62 -6.16
N GLN A 167 -7.74 11.83 -6.30
CA GLN A 167 -8.95 12.20 -5.53
C GLN A 167 -10.11 11.21 -5.72
N ILE A 168 -10.12 10.45 -6.81
CA ILE A 168 -11.12 9.39 -7.03
C ILE A 168 -11.07 8.34 -5.91
N ALA A 169 -9.89 8.09 -5.34
CA ALA A 169 -9.74 7.17 -4.20
C ALA A 169 -10.53 7.61 -2.96
N ALA A 170 -10.77 8.90 -2.78
CA ALA A 170 -11.57 9.40 -1.67
C ALA A 170 -13.04 8.97 -1.72
N PHE A 171 -13.54 8.60 -2.90
CA PHE A 171 -14.93 8.21 -3.11
C PHE A 171 -15.11 6.72 -3.37
N GLY A 172 -14.12 6.05 -3.93
CA GLY A 172 -14.26 4.66 -4.33
C GLY A 172 -13.03 3.80 -4.01
N GLY A 173 -12.12 4.31 -3.19
CA GLY A 173 -10.87 3.64 -2.85
C GLY A 173 -9.86 3.57 -3.99
N THR A 174 -8.70 3.05 -3.68
CA THR A 174 -7.70 2.68 -4.68
C THR A 174 -8.23 1.69 -5.71
N GLU A 175 -9.27 0.93 -5.35
CA GLU A 175 -9.98 -0.02 -6.20
C GLU A 175 -10.62 0.62 -7.41
N THR A 176 -11.24 1.80 -7.23
CA THR A 176 -11.81 2.55 -8.37
C THR A 176 -10.73 3.02 -9.34
N LEU A 177 -9.57 3.42 -8.83
CA LEU A 177 -8.42 3.76 -9.67
C LEU A 177 -7.95 2.55 -10.48
N VAL A 178 -7.94 1.35 -9.89
CA VAL A 178 -7.61 0.11 -10.61
C VAL A 178 -8.62 -0.16 -11.74
N VAL A 179 -9.92 -0.02 -11.48
CA VAL A 179 -10.96 -0.13 -12.53
C VAL A 179 -10.70 0.89 -13.65
N LEU A 180 -10.45 2.14 -13.30
CA LEU A 180 -10.18 3.22 -14.26
C LEU A 180 -8.96 2.90 -15.13
N ILE A 181 -7.85 2.45 -14.53
CA ILE A 181 -6.65 2.05 -15.25
C ILE A 181 -6.96 0.93 -16.24
N GLY A 182 -7.69 -0.09 -15.82
CA GLY A 182 -8.09 -1.19 -16.70
C GLY A 182 -8.97 -0.74 -17.85
N VAL A 183 -9.96 0.13 -17.59
CA VAL A 183 -10.86 0.72 -18.62
C VAL A 183 -10.06 1.53 -19.63
N VAL A 184 -9.19 2.43 -19.17
CA VAL A 184 -8.38 3.31 -20.04
C VAL A 184 -7.43 2.50 -20.91
N ASN A 185 -6.71 1.53 -20.32
CA ASN A 185 -5.82 0.65 -21.06
C ASN A 185 -6.55 -0.19 -22.11
N ALA A 186 -7.76 -0.68 -21.77
CA ALA A 186 -8.58 -1.43 -22.72
C ALA A 186 -9.08 -0.53 -23.87
N ALA A 187 -9.47 0.72 -23.57
CA ALA A 187 -9.84 1.70 -24.57
C ALA A 187 -8.65 2.05 -25.48
N PHE A 188 -7.49 2.31 -24.90
CA PHE A 188 -6.25 2.57 -25.64
C PHE A 188 -5.88 1.37 -26.53
N TYR A 189 -5.96 0.14 -25.99
CA TYR A 189 -5.74 -1.08 -26.78
C TYR A 189 -6.67 -1.15 -27.99
N GLN A 190 -7.97 -0.86 -27.83
CA GLN A 190 -8.92 -0.87 -28.95
C GLN A 190 -8.60 0.18 -30.01
N LEU A 191 -8.27 1.41 -29.58
CA LEU A 191 -7.94 2.51 -30.48
C LEU A 191 -6.68 2.23 -31.30
N VAL A 192 -5.63 1.68 -30.66
CA VAL A 192 -4.34 1.41 -31.35
C VAL A 192 -4.37 0.12 -32.17
N SER A 193 -5.20 -0.84 -31.78
CA SER A 193 -5.26 -2.16 -32.45
C SER A 193 -6.07 -2.15 -33.75
N ALA A 194 -6.77 -1.04 -34.02
CA ALA A 194 -7.63 -0.79 -35.21
C ALA A 194 -7.86 -2.03 -36.05
N ARG A 195 -8.80 -2.91 -35.65
CA ARG A 195 -9.34 -3.93 -36.51
C ARG A 195 -10.51 -3.29 -37.27
N PRO A 196 -10.60 -3.44 -38.59
CA PRO A 196 -11.73 -2.91 -39.38
C PRO A 196 -13.10 -3.38 -38.86
N SER A 197 -13.14 -4.47 -38.09
CA SER A 197 -14.36 -5.06 -37.53
C SER A 197 -14.94 -4.35 -36.30
N TYR A 198 -14.20 -3.39 -35.68
CA TYR A 198 -14.61 -2.81 -34.39
C TYR A 198 -15.19 -1.38 -34.48
N ALA A 199 -15.53 -0.87 -35.56
CA ALA A 199 -16.05 0.43 -35.91
C ALA A 199 -15.04 1.22 -36.76
N PRO A 200 -15.50 1.93 -37.78
CA PRO A 200 -14.66 2.76 -38.64
C PRO A 200 -14.30 4.05 -37.89
N ILE A 201 -13.43 3.95 -36.85
CA ILE A 201 -12.93 5.13 -36.14
C ILE A 201 -11.97 5.85 -37.08
N LYS A 202 -12.39 7.02 -37.55
CA LYS A 202 -11.49 7.91 -38.29
C LYS A 202 -10.41 8.44 -37.32
N ARG A 203 -9.14 8.20 -37.67
CA ARG A 203 -7.96 8.67 -36.89
C ARG A 203 -7.85 8.10 -35.47
N PRO A 204 -7.82 6.78 -35.26
CA PRO A 204 -7.78 6.15 -33.91
C PRO A 204 -6.57 6.58 -33.09
N ARG A 205 -5.41 6.83 -33.71
CA ARG A 205 -4.20 7.29 -32.99
C ARG A 205 -4.37 8.70 -32.41
N VAL A 206 -5.10 9.57 -33.12
CA VAL A 206 -5.42 10.93 -32.62
C VAL A 206 -6.33 10.82 -31.41
N LEU A 207 -7.35 9.96 -31.46
CA LEU A 207 -8.24 9.73 -30.31
C LEU A 207 -7.52 9.13 -29.12
N ALA A 208 -6.55 8.23 -29.32
CA ALA A 208 -5.72 7.71 -28.25
C ALA A 208 -4.87 8.81 -27.61
N ALA A 209 -4.26 9.70 -28.40
CA ALA A 209 -3.54 10.85 -27.90
C ALA A 209 -4.46 11.84 -27.15
N VAL A 210 -5.64 12.12 -27.69
CA VAL A 210 -6.64 12.98 -27.00
C VAL A 210 -7.06 12.38 -25.67
N LEU A 211 -7.31 11.06 -25.60
CA LEU A 211 -7.64 10.38 -24.34
C LEU A 211 -6.57 10.61 -23.29
N LEU A 212 -5.29 10.38 -23.62
CA LEU A 212 -4.18 10.58 -22.68
C LEU A 212 -4.04 12.05 -22.27
N LEU A 213 -4.08 12.98 -23.21
CA LEU A 213 -4.00 14.42 -22.93
C LEU A 213 -5.17 14.88 -22.04
N SER A 214 -6.38 14.32 -22.27
CA SER A 214 -7.54 14.64 -21.42
C SER A 214 -7.37 14.19 -19.98
N LEU A 215 -6.75 13.02 -19.75
CA LEU A 215 -6.46 12.56 -18.38
C LEU A 215 -5.52 13.51 -17.64
N TYR A 216 -4.45 13.98 -18.29
CA TYR A 216 -3.54 14.94 -17.69
C TYR A 216 -4.18 16.32 -17.51
N ALA A 217 -5.02 16.77 -18.45
CA ALA A 217 -5.76 18.00 -18.30
C ALA A 217 -6.75 17.93 -17.13
N ILE A 218 -7.49 16.84 -16.99
CA ILE A 218 -8.40 16.60 -15.87
C ILE A 218 -7.62 16.57 -14.56
N ASP A 219 -6.49 15.87 -14.50
CA ASP A 219 -5.62 15.83 -13.31
C ASP A 219 -5.17 17.23 -12.91
N SER A 220 -4.65 18.02 -13.85
CA SER A 220 -4.17 19.37 -13.60
C SER A 220 -5.29 20.31 -13.13
N ILE A 221 -6.47 20.26 -13.77
CA ILE A 221 -7.63 21.06 -13.38
C ILE A 221 -8.09 20.69 -11.97
N ALA A 222 -8.19 19.39 -11.68
CA ALA A 222 -8.60 18.91 -10.36
C ALA A 222 -7.61 19.30 -9.27
N GLN A 223 -6.30 19.27 -9.55
CA GLN A 223 -5.28 19.74 -8.60
C GLN A 223 -5.42 21.24 -8.27
N ILE A 224 -5.67 22.06 -9.28
CA ILE A 224 -5.88 23.52 -9.09
C ILE A 224 -7.15 23.80 -8.27
N ALA A 225 -8.16 22.95 -8.39
CA ALA A 225 -9.42 23.07 -7.67
C ALA A 225 -9.36 22.59 -6.21
N LEU A 226 -8.25 21.98 -5.77
CA LEU A 226 -8.12 21.52 -4.38
C LEU A 226 -8.09 22.72 -3.42
N PRO A 227 -8.74 22.60 -2.24
CA PRO A 227 -8.73 23.67 -1.24
C PRO A 227 -7.33 23.92 -0.67
N PRO A 228 -7.12 25.05 0.03
CA PRO A 228 -5.87 25.30 0.76
C PRO A 228 -5.53 24.14 1.72
N VAL A 229 -4.23 23.96 1.97
CA VAL A 229 -3.74 22.91 2.89
C VAL A 229 -4.28 23.13 4.31
N TYR A 230 -4.28 24.37 4.76
CA TYR A 230 -4.83 24.79 6.05
C TYR A 230 -6.04 25.69 5.81
N PRO A 231 -7.23 25.31 6.28
CA PRO A 231 -8.40 26.18 6.23
C PRO A 231 -8.18 27.40 7.13
N GLU A 232 -8.66 28.56 6.72
CA GLU A 232 -8.47 29.83 7.46
C GLU A 232 -9.00 29.77 8.91
N ASN A 233 -10.06 29.00 9.16
CA ASN A 233 -10.69 28.84 10.47
C ASN A 233 -10.48 27.42 11.06
N GLY A 234 -9.52 26.65 10.54
CA GLY A 234 -9.25 25.30 11.00
C GLY A 234 -8.39 25.29 12.26
N GLU A 235 -8.74 24.44 13.23
CA GLU A 235 -7.87 24.13 14.35
C GLU A 235 -6.62 23.41 13.84
N THR A 236 -5.46 23.74 14.35
CA THR A 236 -4.20 23.07 14.04
C THR A 236 -3.53 22.56 15.30
N ARG A 237 -2.77 21.48 15.16
CA ARG A 237 -1.93 20.89 16.21
C ARG A 237 -0.52 20.69 15.71
N SER A 238 0.45 20.90 16.59
CA SER A 238 1.86 20.64 16.32
C SER A 238 2.22 19.24 16.81
N ILE A 239 2.64 18.36 15.91
CA ILE A 239 3.09 17.01 16.25
C ILE A 239 4.55 16.84 15.84
N ALA A 240 5.29 15.96 16.51
CA ALA A 240 6.65 15.66 16.11
C ALA A 240 6.84 14.18 15.82
N GLY A 241 7.64 13.88 14.78
CA GLY A 241 8.08 12.54 14.43
C GLY A 241 9.60 12.43 14.53
N MET A 242 10.08 11.44 15.28
CA MET A 242 11.49 11.18 15.48
C MET A 242 11.99 10.17 14.45
N GLN A 243 12.95 10.55 13.61
CA GLN A 243 13.67 9.65 12.69
C GLN A 243 15.02 9.31 13.31
N THR A 244 15.13 8.11 13.91
CA THR A 244 16.24 7.76 14.81
C THR A 244 17.48 7.24 14.09
N MET A 245 17.34 6.67 12.91
CA MET A 245 18.43 6.06 12.13
C MET A 245 19.19 4.94 12.86
N VAL A 246 18.52 4.22 13.76
CA VAL A 246 19.11 3.06 14.45
C VAL A 246 18.96 1.84 13.56
N SER A 247 20.08 1.18 13.23
CA SER A 247 20.02 -0.06 12.43
C SER A 247 19.31 -1.18 13.20
N SER A 248 18.65 -2.10 12.47
CA SER A 248 17.97 -3.25 13.09
C SER A 248 18.96 -4.08 13.92
N GLU A 249 20.18 -4.32 13.41
CA GLU A 249 21.23 -5.05 14.13
C GLU A 249 21.56 -4.42 15.49
N LYS A 250 21.73 -3.09 15.54
CA LYS A 250 21.95 -2.38 16.81
C LYS A 250 20.77 -2.51 17.76
N LYS A 251 19.53 -2.37 17.27
CA LYS A 251 18.34 -2.52 18.12
C LYS A 251 18.30 -3.90 18.81
N TYR A 252 18.65 -4.97 18.12
CA TYR A 252 18.68 -6.32 18.71
C TYR A 252 19.81 -6.53 19.69
N SER A 253 20.88 -5.73 19.65
CA SER A 253 22.03 -5.82 20.57
C SER A 253 21.96 -4.86 21.75
N PHE A 254 21.09 -3.86 21.73
CA PHE A 254 21.00 -2.83 22.76
C PHE A 254 20.61 -3.40 24.12
N SER A 255 21.37 -3.02 25.14
CA SER A 255 20.97 -3.15 26.54
C SER A 255 19.88 -2.11 26.88
N GLU A 256 19.20 -2.31 28.00
CA GLU A 256 18.22 -1.34 28.52
C GLU A 256 18.83 0.07 28.65
N THR A 257 20.07 0.17 29.15
CA THR A 257 20.77 1.45 29.28
C THR A 257 20.98 2.14 27.92
N GLU A 258 21.45 1.39 26.93
CA GLU A 258 21.68 1.93 25.57
C GLU A 258 20.38 2.40 24.91
N PHE A 259 19.26 1.71 25.13
CA PHE A 259 17.95 2.20 24.66
C PHE A 259 17.55 3.51 25.32
N ILE A 260 17.76 3.66 26.65
CA ILE A 260 17.45 4.90 27.38
C ILE A 260 18.36 6.05 26.91
N GLU A 261 19.65 5.77 26.69
CA GLU A 261 20.63 6.75 26.20
C GLU A 261 20.30 7.19 24.76
N GLU A 262 19.91 6.26 23.86
CA GLU A 262 19.49 6.58 22.51
C GLU A 262 18.21 7.44 22.50
N PHE A 263 17.24 7.10 23.36
CA PHE A 263 16.02 7.88 23.54
C PHE A 263 16.34 9.30 24.04
N ALA A 264 17.15 9.43 25.08
CA ALA A 264 17.57 10.71 25.63
C ALA A 264 18.38 11.54 24.60
N GLY A 265 19.27 10.90 23.86
CA GLY A 265 20.04 11.51 22.77
C GLY A 265 19.13 12.03 21.64
N SER A 266 18.09 11.28 21.31
CA SER A 266 17.09 11.70 20.33
C SER A 266 16.32 12.95 20.79
N LEU A 267 16.00 13.06 22.09
CA LEU A 267 15.31 14.23 22.64
C LEU A 267 16.15 15.53 22.60
N GLN A 268 17.48 15.45 22.44
CA GLN A 268 18.31 16.65 22.26
C GLN A 268 17.96 17.40 20.98
N LEU A 269 17.47 16.71 19.96
CA LEU A 269 17.00 17.34 18.71
C LEU A 269 15.80 18.26 18.94
N LEU A 270 15.04 18.07 20.02
CA LEU A 270 13.94 18.95 20.38
C LEU A 270 14.39 20.38 20.67
N ALA A 271 15.64 20.57 21.15
CA ALA A 271 16.18 21.89 21.44
C ALA A 271 16.34 22.78 20.18
N SER A 272 16.50 22.17 19.00
CA SER A 272 16.58 22.86 17.71
C SER A 272 15.22 22.98 17.00
N ALA A 273 14.17 22.33 17.53
CA ALA A 273 12.85 22.31 16.92
C ALA A 273 12.16 23.69 17.03
N ARG A 274 11.40 24.04 15.99
CA ARG A 274 10.60 25.28 15.98
C ARG A 274 9.23 25.01 16.62
N GLY A 275 9.08 25.44 17.87
CA GLY A 275 7.85 25.30 18.64
C GLY A 275 7.79 24.01 19.49
N LYS A 276 6.86 24.00 20.43
CA LYS A 276 6.59 22.85 21.32
C LYS A 276 5.52 21.98 20.64
N PRO A 277 5.79 20.70 20.36
CA PRO A 277 4.77 19.80 19.85
C PRO A 277 3.85 19.32 20.97
N ASP A 278 2.60 18.96 20.64
CA ASP A 278 1.66 18.32 21.56
C ASP A 278 2.15 16.92 21.97
N PHE A 279 2.81 16.23 21.05
CA PHE A 279 3.49 14.96 21.33
C PHE A 279 4.67 14.70 20.39
N ILE A 280 5.54 13.79 20.81
CA ILE A 280 6.63 13.25 19.98
C ILE A 280 6.37 11.75 19.79
N ALA A 281 6.26 11.32 18.53
CA ALA A 281 6.12 9.92 18.18
C ALA A 281 7.47 9.32 17.75
N PHE A 282 7.73 8.11 18.21
CA PHE A 282 8.91 7.32 17.87
C PHE A 282 8.55 6.22 16.84
N PRO A 283 9.55 5.72 16.08
CA PRO A 283 9.31 4.68 15.09
C PRO A 283 9.01 3.32 15.72
N GLU A 284 8.40 2.41 14.94
CA GLU A 284 8.05 1.05 15.33
C GLU A 284 9.17 0.32 16.07
N ALA A 285 8.77 -0.46 17.10
CA ALA A 285 9.67 -1.24 17.92
C ALA A 285 10.88 -0.42 18.39
N HIS A 286 10.62 0.80 18.89
CA HIS A 286 11.69 1.66 19.41
C HIS A 286 12.35 1.01 20.61
N PHE A 287 11.57 0.40 21.52
CA PHE A 287 12.08 -0.49 22.55
C PHE A 287 11.75 -1.95 22.20
N MET A 288 12.78 -2.81 22.22
CA MET A 288 12.66 -4.23 21.87
C MET A 288 12.27 -5.11 23.07
N TYR A 289 11.57 -4.53 24.05
CA TYR A 289 11.07 -5.18 25.25
C TYR A 289 9.84 -4.44 25.80
N ASP A 290 9.16 -5.07 26.78
CA ASP A 290 8.04 -4.41 27.45
C ASP A 290 8.55 -3.35 28.42
N ILE A 291 8.19 -2.10 28.16
CA ILE A 291 8.62 -0.93 28.95
C ILE A 291 8.04 -0.93 30.37
N LEU A 292 6.87 -1.58 30.60
CA LEU A 292 6.31 -1.70 31.95
C LEU A 292 7.04 -2.73 32.83
N TRP A 293 7.67 -3.73 32.20
CA TRP A 293 8.46 -4.72 32.93
C TRP A 293 9.88 -4.25 33.24
N ARG A 294 10.28 -3.11 32.71
CA ARG A 294 11.58 -2.48 32.89
C ARG A 294 11.41 -1.16 33.64
N SER A 295 11.43 -1.25 34.98
CA SER A 295 11.20 -0.08 35.84
C SER A 295 12.09 1.11 35.51
N ARG A 296 13.38 0.88 35.22
CA ARG A 296 14.32 1.94 34.85
C ARG A 296 13.90 2.66 33.56
N THR A 297 13.36 1.91 32.56
CA THR A 297 12.87 2.49 31.32
C THR A 297 11.59 3.29 31.57
N ALA A 298 10.62 2.73 32.30
CA ALA A 298 9.40 3.43 32.67
C ALA A 298 9.70 4.73 33.43
N GLU A 299 10.49 4.67 34.47
CA GLU A 299 10.93 5.83 35.28
C GLU A 299 11.64 6.90 34.42
N ALA A 300 12.51 6.48 33.48
CA ALA A 300 13.22 7.41 32.60
C ALA A 300 12.26 8.09 31.64
N LEU A 301 11.31 7.35 31.03
CA LEU A 301 10.31 7.90 30.12
C LEU A 301 9.38 8.89 30.82
N GLU A 302 8.90 8.55 32.03
CA GLU A 302 8.07 9.42 32.86
C GLU A 302 8.80 10.70 33.24
N LYS A 303 10.05 10.56 33.71
CA LYS A 303 10.91 11.72 34.03
C LYS A 303 11.11 12.62 32.82
N PHE A 304 11.46 12.08 31.65
CA PHE A 304 11.67 12.88 30.44
C PHE A 304 10.37 13.55 29.98
N SER A 305 9.23 12.85 30.05
CA SER A 305 7.91 13.41 29.70
C SER A 305 7.58 14.61 30.61
N ALA A 306 7.76 14.46 31.93
CA ALA A 306 7.53 15.52 32.89
C ALA A 306 8.51 16.71 32.70
N GLU A 307 9.82 16.44 32.54
CA GLU A 307 10.83 17.50 32.34
C GLU A 307 10.64 18.28 31.04
N LYS A 308 10.17 17.64 29.97
CA LYS A 308 9.92 18.29 28.67
C LYS A 308 8.51 18.83 28.56
N ASP A 309 7.63 18.44 29.48
CA ASP A 309 6.20 18.73 29.46
C ASP A 309 5.58 18.42 28.09
N VAL A 310 5.78 17.17 27.62
CA VAL A 310 5.35 16.68 26.30
C VAL A 310 4.97 15.19 26.38
N VAL A 311 3.92 14.81 25.67
CA VAL A 311 3.51 13.42 25.54
C VAL A 311 4.45 12.66 24.61
N PHE A 312 4.84 11.44 24.96
CA PHE A 312 5.54 10.54 24.07
C PHE A 312 4.62 9.43 23.57
N VAL A 313 4.69 9.14 22.28
CA VAL A 313 4.08 7.97 21.64
C VAL A 313 5.21 6.96 21.42
N VAL A 314 5.17 5.86 22.19
CA VAL A 314 6.30 4.94 22.33
C VAL A 314 5.92 3.55 21.83
N PRO A 315 6.40 3.17 20.62
CA PRO A 315 6.32 1.80 20.16
C PRO A 315 7.32 0.90 20.88
N HIS A 316 6.83 -0.26 21.35
CA HIS A 316 7.63 -1.24 22.06
C HIS A 316 7.08 -2.67 21.86
N LEU A 317 7.79 -3.68 22.34
CA LEU A 317 7.29 -5.05 22.39
C LEU A 317 6.60 -5.29 23.73
N ALA A 318 5.27 -5.41 23.74
CA ALA A 318 4.51 -5.69 24.96
C ALA A 318 4.38 -7.20 25.18
N GLN A 319 4.58 -7.65 26.40
CA GLN A 319 4.41 -9.05 26.80
C GLN A 319 3.35 -9.15 27.89
N MET A 320 2.20 -9.77 27.59
CA MET A 320 1.11 -9.94 28.54
C MET A 320 1.16 -11.28 29.28
N SER A 321 1.75 -12.30 28.64
CA SER A 321 1.97 -13.64 29.21
C SER A 321 3.20 -14.28 28.57
N GLU A 322 3.49 -15.54 28.90
CA GLU A 322 4.57 -16.30 28.26
C GLU A 322 4.28 -16.56 26.76
N GLU A 323 3.02 -16.54 26.35
CA GLU A 323 2.58 -16.85 24.99
C GLU A 323 2.06 -15.62 24.22
N GLU A 324 1.85 -14.48 24.88
CA GLU A 324 1.23 -13.29 24.27
C GLU A 324 2.23 -12.15 24.14
N PHE A 325 2.72 -11.96 22.93
CA PHE A 325 3.63 -10.87 22.53
C PHE A 325 2.99 -9.96 21.50
N TYR A 326 3.05 -8.67 21.74
CA TYR A 326 2.48 -7.67 20.84
C TYR A 326 3.54 -6.69 20.35
N ASN A 327 3.51 -6.39 19.06
CA ASN A 327 4.13 -5.18 18.54
C ASN A 327 3.19 -4.03 18.89
N ALA A 328 3.53 -3.26 19.92
CA ALA A 328 2.61 -2.41 20.66
C ALA A 328 3.01 -0.94 20.63
N VAL A 329 2.02 -0.07 20.87
CA VAL A 329 2.19 1.38 21.05
C VAL A 329 1.52 1.80 22.35
N ARG A 330 2.26 2.53 23.20
CA ARG A 330 1.76 3.19 24.41
C ARG A 330 2.02 4.68 24.36
N ILE A 331 1.28 5.43 25.15
CA ILE A 331 1.60 6.84 25.40
C ILE A 331 2.20 7.00 26.80
N VAL A 332 3.05 8.00 26.94
CA VAL A 332 3.61 8.45 28.22
C VAL A 332 3.27 9.92 28.36
N THR A 333 2.54 10.26 29.40
CA THR A 333 2.10 11.64 29.64
C THR A 333 2.82 12.27 30.83
N PRO A 334 2.99 13.59 30.84
CA PRO A 334 3.59 14.30 31.98
C PRO A 334 2.84 14.08 33.30
N GLU A 335 1.51 13.92 33.24
CA GLU A 335 0.64 13.88 34.41
C GLU A 335 0.45 12.46 34.97
N SER A 336 0.37 11.44 34.10
CA SER A 336 0.02 10.08 34.50
C SER A 336 1.06 9.02 34.19
N GLY A 337 2.20 9.41 33.60
CA GLY A 337 3.27 8.48 33.26
C GLY A 337 2.92 7.54 32.11
N VAL A 338 3.45 6.32 32.18
CA VAL A 338 3.23 5.29 31.14
C VAL A 338 1.81 4.75 31.20
N SER A 339 1.07 4.84 30.10
CA SER A 339 -0.31 4.33 30.00
C SER A 339 -0.34 2.79 30.14
N GLU A 340 -1.30 2.27 30.91
CA GLU A 340 -1.59 0.83 30.92
C GLU A 340 -2.25 0.38 29.60
N THR A 341 -3.03 1.26 28.97
CA THR A 341 -3.66 1.02 27.68
C THR A 341 -2.64 1.02 26.56
N PHE A 342 -2.73 0.07 25.66
CA PHE A 342 -1.88 -0.01 24.47
C PHE A 342 -2.68 -0.35 23.21
N TYR A 343 -2.13 0.00 22.06
CA TYR A 343 -2.51 -0.54 20.76
C TYR A 343 -1.55 -1.67 20.40
N GLY A 344 -2.06 -2.86 20.09
CA GLY A 344 -1.29 -3.95 19.51
C GLY A 344 -1.52 -4.01 18.00
N LYS A 345 -0.46 -4.18 17.20
CA LYS A 345 -0.53 -4.39 15.76
C LYS A 345 -1.45 -5.55 15.44
N ARG A 346 -2.42 -5.34 14.54
CA ARG A 346 -3.48 -6.31 14.22
C ARG A 346 -3.18 -7.10 12.95
N HIS A 347 -2.63 -6.45 11.93
CA HIS A 347 -2.20 -7.08 10.70
C HIS A 347 -0.71 -7.37 10.73
N LEU A 348 -0.37 -8.60 11.12
CA LEU A 348 1.01 -9.05 11.26
C LEU A 348 1.61 -9.41 9.91
N ASN A 349 2.91 -9.16 9.74
CA ASN A 349 3.64 -9.50 8.53
C ASN A 349 3.83 -11.03 8.41
N PRO A 350 3.31 -11.65 7.34
CA PRO A 350 3.53 -13.06 7.10
C PRO A 350 5.02 -13.40 7.03
N PHE A 351 5.42 -14.54 7.60
CA PHE A 351 6.79 -15.06 7.65
C PHE A 351 7.82 -14.21 8.41
N VAL A 352 7.41 -13.07 8.97
CA VAL A 352 8.27 -12.19 9.80
C VAL A 352 7.72 -12.11 11.22
N GLU A 353 6.43 -11.83 11.37
CA GLU A 353 5.76 -11.66 12.66
C GLU A 353 4.80 -12.81 12.98
N THR A 354 4.36 -13.55 11.96
CA THR A 354 3.48 -14.70 12.08
C THR A 354 3.77 -15.74 11.00
N LEU A 355 3.50 -17.01 11.28
CA LEU A 355 3.63 -18.08 10.29
C LEU A 355 2.24 -18.45 9.71
N PRO A 356 1.92 -18.01 8.48
CA PRO A 356 0.69 -18.44 7.83
C PRO A 356 0.71 -19.97 7.64
N PHE A 357 -0.46 -20.61 7.80
CA PHE A 357 -0.59 -22.07 7.64
C PHE A 357 0.43 -22.87 8.47
N GLU A 358 0.61 -22.51 9.73
CA GLU A 358 1.59 -23.10 10.67
C GLU A 358 1.60 -24.64 10.63
N LYS A 359 0.41 -25.29 10.53
CA LYS A 359 0.29 -26.76 10.41
C LYS A 359 0.99 -27.34 9.18
N ILE A 360 1.10 -26.55 8.10
CA ILE A 360 1.76 -26.97 6.84
C ILE A 360 3.25 -26.64 6.91
N PHE A 361 3.58 -25.40 7.22
CA PHE A 361 4.98 -24.93 7.22
C PHE A 361 5.77 -25.44 8.43
N GLY A 362 5.12 -25.64 9.59
CA GLY A 362 5.73 -26.25 10.77
C GLY A 362 6.21 -27.70 10.55
N MET A 363 5.63 -28.42 9.59
CA MET A 363 6.10 -29.77 9.21
C MET A 363 7.54 -29.76 8.63
N PHE A 364 7.99 -28.64 8.09
CA PHE A 364 9.32 -28.53 7.49
C PHE A 364 10.44 -28.22 8.50
N GLY A 365 10.13 -27.95 9.76
CA GLY A 365 11.05 -27.90 10.90
C GLY A 365 12.19 -26.86 10.88
N PHE A 366 12.40 -26.20 9.73
CA PHE A 366 13.49 -25.24 9.53
C PHE A 366 13.05 -23.78 9.67
N ILE A 367 11.73 -23.51 9.81
CA ILE A 367 11.19 -22.19 10.12
C ILE A 367 10.78 -22.21 11.58
N LYS A 368 11.74 -22.00 12.48
CA LYS A 368 11.47 -21.75 13.89
C LYS A 368 11.64 -20.25 14.14
N PHE A 369 10.53 -19.52 14.17
CA PHE A 369 10.53 -18.22 14.84
C PHE A 369 10.43 -18.47 16.34
N SER A 370 11.31 -17.84 17.10
CA SER A 370 11.35 -18.05 18.55
C SER A 370 10.09 -17.55 19.25
N ASN A 371 9.44 -16.52 18.73
CA ASN A 371 8.20 -15.98 19.27
C ASN A 371 7.39 -15.36 18.12
N TYR A 372 6.16 -15.84 17.89
CA TYR A 372 5.20 -15.17 17.05
C TYR A 372 4.54 -14.03 17.79
N PHE A 373 4.29 -12.92 17.09
CA PHE A 373 3.45 -11.87 17.66
C PHE A 373 1.99 -12.31 17.68
N THR A 374 1.28 -11.86 18.69
CA THR A 374 -0.17 -11.99 18.83
C THR A 374 -0.82 -10.80 18.14
N PRO A 375 -1.83 -11.01 17.28
CA PRO A 375 -2.60 -9.91 16.72
C PRO A 375 -3.29 -9.11 17.81
N GLY A 376 -3.20 -7.78 17.76
CA GLY A 376 -3.86 -6.90 18.71
C GLY A 376 -5.40 -7.10 18.71
N PRO A 377 -6.06 -7.05 19.87
CA PRO A 377 -7.47 -7.42 20.00
C PRO A 377 -8.42 -6.36 19.42
N VAL A 378 -8.06 -5.08 19.50
CA VAL A 378 -8.93 -3.95 19.13
C VAL A 378 -8.16 -2.79 18.51
N ALA A 379 -8.86 -1.97 17.75
CA ALA A 379 -8.35 -0.69 17.27
C ALA A 379 -8.40 0.34 18.43
N GLN A 380 -7.28 0.52 19.12
CA GLN A 380 -7.18 1.45 20.25
C GLN A 380 -6.74 2.83 19.78
N THR A 381 -7.53 3.87 20.08
CA THR A 381 -7.17 5.29 19.87
C THR A 381 -6.71 5.93 21.16
N PHE A 382 -5.96 7.03 21.07
CA PHE A 382 -5.42 7.78 22.18
C PHE A 382 -5.86 9.24 22.11
N GLU A 383 -6.27 9.81 23.24
CA GLU A 383 -6.61 11.23 23.33
C GLU A 383 -5.40 12.02 23.81
N ILE A 384 -4.97 13.00 23.01
CA ILE A 384 -3.83 13.87 23.30
C ILE A 384 -4.26 15.31 22.96
N GLY A 385 -4.19 16.20 23.93
CA GLY A 385 -4.55 17.60 23.73
C GLY A 385 -6.00 17.80 23.26
N GLY A 386 -6.94 16.93 23.69
CA GLY A 386 -8.35 16.99 23.31
C GLY A 386 -8.66 16.48 21.89
N LYS A 387 -7.68 15.85 21.22
CA LYS A 387 -7.83 15.23 19.90
C LYS A 387 -7.54 13.74 19.97
N ARG A 388 -8.24 12.97 19.14
CA ARG A 388 -8.14 11.51 19.11
C ARG A 388 -7.27 11.02 17.96
N TYR A 389 -6.15 10.41 18.31
CA TYR A 389 -5.15 9.90 17.38
C TYR A 389 -5.17 8.38 17.31
N ALA A 390 -4.89 7.85 16.12
CA ALA A 390 -4.61 6.44 15.89
C ALA A 390 -3.16 6.25 15.42
N PHE A 391 -2.54 5.16 15.88
CA PHE A 391 -1.16 4.84 15.58
C PHE A 391 -1.04 3.46 14.92
N PRO A 392 -1.48 3.30 13.65
CA PRO A 392 -1.26 2.06 12.91
C PRO A 392 0.23 1.74 12.81
N VAL A 393 0.58 0.44 12.77
CA VAL A 393 1.99 0.02 12.78
C VAL A 393 2.42 -0.54 11.43
N CYS A 394 3.37 0.15 10.78
CA CYS A 394 4.14 -0.32 9.62
C CYS A 394 3.24 -0.79 8.47
N PHE A 395 3.28 -2.10 8.17
CA PHE A 395 2.55 -2.75 7.09
C PHE A 395 1.01 -2.55 7.14
N GLU A 396 0.46 -2.16 8.28
CA GLU A 396 -0.96 -1.81 8.41
C GLU A 396 -1.37 -0.66 7.50
N SER A 397 -0.42 0.19 7.07
CA SER A 397 -0.67 1.25 6.09
C SER A 397 -1.21 0.74 4.75
N PHE A 398 -0.97 -0.54 4.40
CA PHE A 398 -1.48 -1.16 3.18
C PHE A 398 -2.96 -1.57 3.27
N TYR A 399 -3.55 -1.65 4.48
CA TYR A 399 -4.89 -2.17 4.73
C TYR A 399 -5.88 -1.06 5.05
N SER A 400 -6.82 -0.78 4.14
CA SER A 400 -7.86 0.23 4.34
C SER A 400 -8.77 -0.10 5.53
N GLU A 401 -9.01 -1.40 5.80
CA GLU A 401 -9.84 -1.87 6.91
C GLU A 401 -9.27 -1.52 8.29
N VAL A 402 -7.96 -1.41 8.42
CA VAL A 402 -7.34 -0.96 9.68
C VAL A 402 -7.76 0.47 9.99
N PHE A 403 -7.75 1.33 8.98
CA PHE A 403 -8.15 2.74 9.13
C PHE A 403 -9.65 2.89 9.34
N GLU A 404 -10.48 2.04 8.69
CA GLU A 404 -11.92 1.95 8.91
C GLU A 404 -12.24 1.64 10.39
N ASP A 405 -11.55 0.65 10.97
CA ASP A 405 -11.72 0.29 12.37
C ASP A 405 -11.37 1.43 13.33
N PHE A 406 -10.31 2.18 13.06
CA PHE A 406 -9.95 3.35 13.85
C PHE A 406 -10.93 4.51 13.68
N LEU A 407 -11.48 4.72 12.47
CA LEU A 407 -12.55 5.71 12.27
C LEU A 407 -13.79 5.36 13.06
N ASN A 408 -14.13 4.07 13.19
CA ASN A 408 -15.21 3.60 14.05
C ASN A 408 -14.95 3.92 15.54
N GLN A 409 -13.65 4.01 15.93
CA GLN A 409 -13.21 4.48 17.26
C GLN A 409 -13.02 6.02 17.32
N LYS A 410 -13.55 6.75 16.32
CA LYS A 410 -13.54 8.22 16.25
C LYS A 410 -12.13 8.83 16.15
N ALA A 411 -11.20 8.15 15.48
CA ALA A 411 -9.90 8.75 15.16
C ALA A 411 -10.07 10.01 14.30
N GLU A 412 -9.40 11.09 14.68
CA GLU A 412 -9.42 12.39 13.98
C GLU A 412 -8.16 12.60 13.14
N ALA A 413 -7.05 11.93 13.49
CA ALA A 413 -5.80 11.92 12.73
C ALA A 413 -5.06 10.59 12.94
N PHE A 414 -4.16 10.28 12.02
CA PHE A 414 -3.40 9.02 12.01
C PHE A 414 -1.92 9.28 11.89
N LEU A 415 -1.12 8.45 12.56
CA LEU A 415 0.33 8.47 12.43
C LEU A 415 0.85 7.03 12.36
N VAL A 416 1.24 6.58 11.17
CA VAL A 416 1.82 5.25 10.94
C VAL A 416 3.22 5.21 11.53
N LEU A 417 3.46 4.28 12.46
CA LEU A 417 4.76 4.10 13.10
C LEU A 417 5.47 2.91 12.48
N THR A 418 6.63 3.14 11.83
CA THR A 418 7.28 2.10 11.04
C THR A 418 8.78 1.97 11.30
N ASN A 419 9.30 0.77 11.10
CA ASN A 419 10.72 0.49 11.09
C ASN A 419 11.17 0.06 9.69
N ASP A 420 11.47 1.02 8.84
CA ASP A 420 11.93 0.77 7.47
C ASP A 420 13.44 0.45 7.39
N ALA A 421 14.15 0.25 8.53
CA ALA A 421 15.59 -0.05 8.55
C ALA A 421 15.96 -1.38 7.86
N TRP A 422 14.97 -2.20 7.57
CA TRP A 422 15.10 -3.39 6.73
C TRP A 422 15.36 -3.07 5.25
N PHE A 423 15.06 -1.85 4.82
CA PHE A 423 15.11 -1.45 3.41
C PHE A 423 16.23 -0.43 3.18
N THR A 424 17.14 -0.76 2.28
CA THR A 424 18.22 0.14 1.83
C THR A 424 17.88 0.89 0.55
N SER A 425 16.70 0.62 -0.03
CA SER A 425 16.24 1.20 -1.28
C SER A 425 15.30 2.37 -1.04
N SER A 426 15.65 3.54 -1.53
CA SER A 426 14.75 4.71 -1.54
C SER A 426 13.42 4.44 -2.26
N ILE A 427 13.43 3.53 -3.24
CA ILE A 427 12.21 3.11 -3.96
C ILE A 427 11.23 2.43 -3.00
N ALA A 428 11.71 1.51 -2.15
CA ALA A 428 10.89 0.86 -1.13
C ALA A 428 10.23 1.88 -0.20
N LEU A 429 10.99 2.87 0.24
CA LEU A 429 10.55 3.90 1.17
C LEU A 429 9.50 4.84 0.55
N GLU A 430 9.67 5.23 -0.72
CA GLU A 430 8.66 5.99 -1.46
C GLU A 430 7.39 5.15 -1.71
N GLN A 431 7.51 3.85 -1.97
CA GLN A 431 6.37 2.95 -2.13
C GLN A 431 5.58 2.78 -0.83
N HIS A 432 6.28 2.69 0.32
CA HIS A 432 5.62 2.62 1.62
C HIS A 432 4.91 3.94 1.94
N PHE A 433 5.59 5.07 1.80
CA PHE A 433 4.99 6.38 2.06
C PHE A 433 3.82 6.73 1.12
N ALA A 434 3.78 6.17 -0.08
CA ALA A 434 2.65 6.31 -1.00
C ALA A 434 1.34 5.77 -0.40
N GLN A 435 1.40 4.70 0.43
CA GLN A 435 0.23 4.15 1.10
C GLN A 435 -0.36 5.15 2.11
N VAL A 436 0.48 5.85 2.86
CA VAL A 436 0.07 6.91 3.79
C VAL A 436 -0.78 7.97 3.08
N ARG A 437 -0.37 8.37 1.88
CA ARG A 437 -1.08 9.34 1.05
C ARG A 437 -2.45 8.82 0.59
N PHE A 438 -2.54 7.55 0.22
CA PHE A 438 -3.84 6.93 -0.11
C PHE A 438 -4.73 6.80 1.11
N ARG A 439 -4.19 6.46 2.28
CA ARG A 439 -4.98 6.43 3.52
C ARG A 439 -5.54 7.81 3.85
N ALA A 440 -4.77 8.88 3.63
CA ALA A 440 -5.28 10.24 3.81
C ALA A 440 -6.45 10.56 2.87
N LEU A 441 -6.36 10.15 1.60
CA LEU A 441 -7.44 10.29 0.63
C LEU A 441 -8.71 9.51 1.04
N GLU A 442 -8.56 8.26 1.43
CA GLU A 442 -9.67 7.36 1.76
C GLU A 442 -10.36 7.70 3.08
N THR A 443 -9.61 8.18 4.07
CA THR A 443 -10.15 8.60 5.38
C THR A 443 -10.66 10.03 5.38
N GLY A 444 -10.18 10.87 4.45
CA GLY A 444 -10.41 12.31 4.50
C GLY A 444 -9.77 12.99 5.73
N LYS A 445 -8.75 12.36 6.34
CA LYS A 445 -8.05 12.83 7.54
C LYS A 445 -6.57 13.08 7.23
N TRP A 446 -5.91 13.81 8.11
CA TRP A 446 -4.46 13.90 8.10
C TRP A 446 -3.85 12.55 8.48
N VAL A 447 -2.93 12.08 7.66
CA VAL A 447 -2.18 10.84 7.90
C VAL A 447 -0.70 11.14 7.78
N GLY A 448 0.04 10.86 8.85
CA GLY A 448 1.50 10.94 8.85
C GLY A 448 2.14 9.55 8.92
N GLN A 449 3.46 9.55 8.77
CA GLN A 449 4.34 8.42 9.02
C GLN A 449 5.53 8.88 9.86
N VAL A 450 5.91 8.09 10.84
CA VAL A 450 7.17 8.21 11.57
C VAL A 450 7.97 6.95 11.31
N SER A 451 9.11 7.12 10.65
CA SER A 451 9.96 6.00 10.25
C SER A 451 11.32 6.08 10.93
N ASN A 452 11.92 4.93 11.18
CA ASN A 452 13.28 4.86 11.75
C ASN A 452 14.33 5.44 10.78
N ASN A 453 14.32 5.01 9.51
CA ASN A 453 15.27 5.45 8.48
C ASN A 453 14.60 5.75 7.12
N GLY A 454 13.28 5.54 7.04
CA GLY A 454 12.48 5.82 5.86
C GLY A 454 12.08 7.29 5.76
N ILE A 455 10.86 7.54 5.32
CA ILE A 455 10.31 8.90 5.18
C ILE A 455 9.42 9.17 6.40
N THR A 456 9.83 10.14 7.22
CA THR A 456 8.96 10.70 8.25
C THR A 456 8.29 11.95 7.68
N GLY A 457 6.95 12.01 7.70
CA GLY A 457 6.26 13.15 7.11
C GLY A 457 4.75 13.06 7.24
N VAL A 458 4.05 14.09 6.78
CA VAL A 458 2.59 14.20 6.88
C VAL A 458 1.95 14.51 5.54
N SER A 459 0.80 13.88 5.32
CA SER A 459 -0.09 14.09 4.18
C SER A 459 -1.40 14.70 4.66
N ASP A 460 -1.87 15.69 3.94
CA ASP A 460 -3.19 16.28 4.18
C ASP A 460 -4.33 15.36 3.67
N PRO A 461 -5.60 15.65 3.99
CA PRO A 461 -6.75 14.84 3.57
C PRO A 461 -6.92 14.68 2.05
N PHE A 462 -6.16 15.44 1.26
CA PHE A 462 -6.16 15.36 -0.21
C PHE A 462 -4.95 14.60 -0.77
N GLY A 463 -4.19 13.90 0.08
CA GLY A 463 -3.03 13.11 -0.33
C GLY A 463 -1.79 13.95 -0.71
N ARG A 464 -1.79 15.27 -0.42
CA ARG A 464 -0.63 16.13 -0.66
C ARG A 464 0.38 15.97 0.46
N VAL A 465 1.64 15.77 0.12
CA VAL A 465 2.74 15.78 1.10
C VAL A 465 2.98 17.22 1.54
N VAL A 466 2.72 17.51 2.81
CA VAL A 466 2.85 18.87 3.35
C VAL A 466 4.25 19.13 3.86
N ALA A 467 4.82 18.17 4.57
CA ALA A 467 6.20 18.23 5.04
C ALA A 467 6.75 16.81 5.23
N ARG A 468 8.06 16.66 5.06
CA ARG A 468 8.75 15.39 5.30
C ARG A 468 10.22 15.59 5.65
N ILE A 469 10.78 14.65 6.42
CA ILE A 469 12.22 14.44 6.57
C ILE A 469 12.62 13.48 5.43
N PRO A 470 13.71 13.74 4.70
CA PRO A 470 14.23 12.80 3.72
C PRO A 470 14.61 11.46 4.38
N ALA A 471 14.53 10.39 3.59
CA ALA A 471 15.02 9.09 4.02
C ALA A 471 16.52 9.12 4.32
N PHE A 472 16.95 8.27 5.25
CA PHE A 472 18.35 8.11 5.67
C PHE A 472 18.97 9.34 6.35
N GLU A 473 18.15 10.21 6.92
CA GLU A 473 18.59 11.33 7.75
C GLU A 473 18.11 11.11 9.20
N ARG A 474 18.96 11.42 10.20
CA ARG A 474 18.53 11.46 11.59
C ARG A 474 18.04 12.86 11.93
N ASP A 475 16.75 12.99 12.24
CA ASP A 475 16.16 14.29 12.55
C ASP A 475 14.87 14.16 13.38
N LEU A 476 14.41 15.29 13.93
CA LEU A 476 13.10 15.47 14.55
C LEU A 476 12.28 16.43 13.68
N GLY A 477 11.31 15.89 12.95
CA GLY A 477 10.37 16.71 12.18
C GLY A 477 9.22 17.20 13.04
N VAL A 478 9.03 18.52 13.11
CA VAL A 478 7.84 19.12 13.71
C VAL A 478 6.88 19.52 12.60
N PHE A 479 5.67 18.96 12.64
CA PHE A 479 4.67 19.10 11.60
C PHE A 479 3.41 19.76 12.16
N LEU A 480 2.82 20.66 11.39
CA LEU A 480 1.51 21.22 11.69
C LEU A 480 0.46 20.37 10.96
N ILE A 481 -0.52 19.85 11.69
CA ILE A 481 -1.66 19.12 11.13
C ILE A 481 -2.96 19.86 11.43
N GLY A 482 -3.91 19.82 10.51
CA GLY A 482 -5.18 20.52 10.63
C GLY A 482 -6.31 19.60 11.10
N PHE A 483 -7.22 20.19 11.88
CA PHE A 483 -8.49 19.59 12.25
C PHE A 483 -9.59 20.53 11.79
N SER A 484 -10.41 20.11 10.87
CA SER A 484 -11.49 20.92 10.33
C SER A 484 -12.78 20.12 10.29
N ASP A 485 -13.88 20.78 10.62
CA ASP A 485 -15.23 20.24 10.44
C ASP A 485 -15.61 20.10 8.94
N HIS A 486 -14.80 20.67 8.05
CA HIS A 486 -14.95 20.55 6.60
C HIS A 486 -14.36 19.24 6.04
N THR A 487 -14.31 18.20 6.86
CA THR A 487 -14.06 16.84 6.36
C THR A 487 -15.17 16.48 5.38
N ARG A 488 -14.81 15.76 4.32
CA ARG A 488 -15.78 15.27 3.34
C ARG A 488 -16.95 14.62 4.10
N PRO A 489 -18.21 14.92 3.77
CA PRO A 489 -19.37 14.43 4.53
C PRO A 489 -19.47 12.90 4.52
N LEU A 490 -18.90 12.26 3.47
CA LEU A 490 -18.74 10.81 3.35
C LEU A 490 -17.37 10.52 2.74
N THR A 491 -16.69 9.55 3.29
CA THR A 491 -15.43 9.01 2.75
C THR A 491 -15.63 7.60 2.22
N PHE A 492 -14.69 7.11 1.42
CA PHE A 492 -14.76 5.75 0.90
C PHE A 492 -14.96 4.70 2.02
N LEU A 493 -14.31 4.89 3.17
CA LEU A 493 -14.37 3.92 4.25
C LEU A 493 -15.76 3.82 4.91
N ASP A 494 -16.57 4.88 4.82
CA ASP A 494 -17.96 4.85 5.33
C ASP A 494 -18.87 3.87 4.57
N TYR A 495 -18.57 3.58 3.30
CA TYR A 495 -19.36 2.70 2.44
C TYR A 495 -18.52 1.69 1.64
N ARG A 496 -17.29 1.44 2.08
CA ARG A 496 -16.34 0.51 1.45
C ARG A 496 -16.95 -0.86 1.11
N PRO A 497 -17.66 -1.56 2.04
CA PRO A 497 -18.26 -2.85 1.72
C PRO A 497 -19.28 -2.79 0.59
N LEU A 498 -20.04 -1.70 0.49
CA LEU A 498 -21.01 -1.48 -0.58
C LEU A 498 -20.31 -1.29 -1.94
N CYS A 499 -19.23 -0.50 -1.99
CA CYS A 499 -18.44 -0.30 -3.20
C CYS A 499 -17.83 -1.61 -3.70
N LEU A 500 -17.16 -2.36 -2.82
CA LEU A 500 -16.53 -3.64 -3.17
C LEU A 500 -17.56 -4.66 -3.66
N SER A 501 -18.69 -4.77 -2.97
CA SER A 501 -19.81 -5.63 -3.40
C SER A 501 -20.36 -5.19 -4.75
N GLY A 502 -20.51 -3.89 -4.97
CA GLY A 502 -20.98 -3.32 -6.24
C GLY A 502 -20.07 -3.68 -7.42
N TYR A 503 -18.76 -3.59 -7.27
CA TYR A 503 -17.80 -4.01 -8.29
C TYR A 503 -17.84 -5.51 -8.55
N GLY A 504 -17.93 -6.33 -7.51
CA GLY A 504 -18.07 -7.78 -7.64
C GLY A 504 -19.34 -8.18 -8.38
N ILE A 505 -20.48 -7.60 -8.01
CA ILE A 505 -21.77 -7.82 -8.68
C ILE A 505 -21.72 -7.37 -10.13
N ALA A 506 -21.18 -6.17 -10.41
CA ALA A 506 -21.04 -5.66 -11.78
C ALA A 506 -20.17 -6.60 -12.64
N PHE A 507 -19.07 -7.11 -12.10
CA PHE A 507 -18.24 -8.10 -12.78
C PHE A 507 -19.02 -9.39 -13.10
N LEU A 508 -19.73 -9.95 -12.13
CA LEU A 508 -20.51 -11.18 -12.32
C LEU A 508 -21.62 -10.99 -13.36
N LEU A 509 -22.32 -9.86 -13.34
CA LEU A 509 -23.35 -9.52 -14.34
C LEU A 509 -22.73 -9.42 -15.74
N LEU A 510 -21.60 -8.72 -15.89
CA LEU A 510 -20.93 -8.63 -17.20
C LEU A 510 -20.44 -10.00 -17.66
N ALA A 511 -19.92 -10.84 -16.76
CA ALA A 511 -19.50 -12.20 -17.09
C ALA A 511 -20.71 -13.05 -17.55
N ALA A 512 -21.85 -12.97 -16.85
CA ALA A 512 -23.08 -13.68 -17.22
C ALA A 512 -23.60 -13.23 -18.59
N ILE A 513 -23.66 -11.92 -18.86
CA ILE A 513 -24.04 -11.36 -20.16
C ILE A 513 -23.07 -11.86 -21.25
N ALA A 514 -21.78 -11.91 -20.98
CA ALA A 514 -20.79 -12.42 -21.92
C ALA A 514 -20.95 -13.92 -22.21
N LEU A 515 -21.37 -14.71 -21.22
CA LEU A 515 -21.64 -16.14 -21.39
C LEU A 515 -22.89 -16.40 -22.26
N THR A 516 -23.95 -15.61 -22.05
CA THR A 516 -25.23 -15.75 -22.77
C THR A 516 -25.23 -15.11 -24.15
N ALA A 517 -24.28 -14.21 -24.44
CA ALA A 517 -24.16 -13.57 -25.73
C ALA A 517 -23.97 -14.62 -26.86
N LYS A 518 -24.98 -14.75 -27.76
CA LYS A 518 -24.86 -15.63 -28.93
C LYS A 518 -23.63 -15.21 -29.74
N ARG A 519 -22.78 -16.15 -30.12
CA ARG A 519 -21.73 -15.91 -31.12
C ARG A 519 -22.39 -15.43 -32.40
N LYS A 520 -22.12 -14.20 -32.84
CA LYS A 520 -22.40 -13.83 -34.23
C LYS A 520 -21.57 -14.78 -35.09
N THR A 521 -22.22 -15.77 -35.69
CA THR A 521 -21.66 -16.56 -36.79
C THR A 521 -21.36 -15.56 -37.91
N GLU A 522 -20.08 -15.35 -38.23
CA GLU A 522 -19.67 -14.71 -39.44
C GLU A 522 -20.32 -15.51 -40.57
N LYS A 523 -21.22 -14.86 -41.35
CA LYS A 523 -21.67 -15.41 -42.60
C LYS A 523 -20.42 -15.67 -43.45
N PRO A 524 -20.25 -16.85 -44.06
CA PRO A 524 -19.19 -17.02 -45.03
C PRO A 524 -19.43 -15.96 -46.10
N GLN A 525 -18.42 -15.10 -46.34
CA GLN A 525 -18.44 -14.25 -47.53
C GLN A 525 -18.54 -15.20 -48.70
N GLY A 526 -19.66 -15.08 -49.40
CA GLY A 526 -20.02 -15.92 -50.54
C GLY A 526 -18.95 -15.87 -51.62
N SER A 527 -18.77 -17.03 -52.17
CA SER A 527 -18.09 -17.35 -53.41
C SER A 527 -18.25 -16.34 -54.53
#